data_058633e6b25cf8023e52b276f11f40dc
#
_entry.id   058633e6b25cf8023e52b276f11f40dc
#
_cell.length_a   1.000
_cell.length_b   1.000
_cell.length_c   1.000
_cell.angle_alpha   90.00
_cell.angle_beta   90.00
_cell.angle_gamma   90.00
#
_symmetry.space_group_name_H-M   'P 1'
#
loop_
_entity.id
_entity.type
_entity.pdbx_description
1 polymer ?
#
loop_
_entity_poly.entity_id
_entity_poly.type
_entity_poly.pdbx_seq_one_letter_code
_entity_poly.pdbx_strand_id
1 'polypeptide(L)'
;MQKQSDAVACIHEEITNKRNDYLHKVSTGIIKNHDFIGIEDLQVSNMLKNHNLAKAISEVSWSQFRKMLKYKAKWYGKQVVPVSKKFPSSQLCSSCGYRNKDVKTLVLRNWDCPTCGSQHDREMNASRNLEKKAIRLLTAGTAGLA
;
A
#
# COMPACT_ATOMS: atom_id res chain seq x y z
N MET A 1 9.95 -38.98 -14.67
CA MET A 1 9.47 -37.59 -14.93
C MET A 1 8.32 -37.18 -14.01
N GLN A 2 7.35 -38.03 -13.70
CA GLN A 2 6.19 -37.70 -12.83
C GLN A 2 6.61 -37.28 -11.41
N LYS A 3 7.49 -38.03 -10.74
CA LYS A 3 7.98 -37.72 -9.38
C LYS A 3 8.65 -36.34 -9.22
N GLN A 4 9.34 -35.84 -10.25
CA GLN A 4 9.95 -34.50 -10.21
C GLN A 4 8.89 -33.41 -10.35
N SER A 5 7.87 -33.61 -11.18
CA SER A 5 6.75 -32.71 -11.33
C SER A 5 5.96 -32.55 -10.01
N ASP A 6 5.72 -33.68 -9.33
CA ASP A 6 5.01 -33.73 -8.07
C ASP A 6 5.80 -33.01 -6.95
N ALA A 7 7.12 -33.21 -6.90
CA ALA A 7 8.00 -32.52 -5.95
C ALA A 7 7.99 -30.99 -6.16
N VAL A 8 8.03 -30.54 -7.41
CA VAL A 8 7.95 -29.10 -7.74
C VAL A 8 6.58 -28.53 -7.36
N ALA A 9 5.50 -29.26 -7.62
CA ALA A 9 4.15 -28.85 -7.24
C ALA A 9 4.02 -28.69 -5.71
N CYS A 10 4.52 -29.64 -4.93
CA CYS A 10 4.54 -29.56 -3.46
C CYS A 10 5.31 -28.33 -2.95
N ILE A 11 6.46 -28.02 -3.54
CA ILE A 11 7.25 -26.82 -3.17
C ILE A 11 6.47 -25.54 -3.47
N HIS A 12 5.83 -25.45 -4.62
CA HIS A 12 4.99 -24.29 -4.96
C HIS A 12 3.81 -24.12 -4.01
N GLU A 13 3.16 -25.22 -3.63
CA GLU A 13 2.08 -25.21 -2.65
C GLU A 13 2.57 -24.73 -1.28
N GLU A 14 3.70 -25.24 -0.81
CA GLU A 14 4.31 -24.83 0.47
C GLU A 14 4.64 -23.33 0.48
N ILE A 15 5.25 -22.80 -0.59
CA ILE A 15 5.55 -21.38 -0.73
C ILE A 15 4.26 -20.55 -0.69
N THR A 16 3.23 -21.00 -1.39
CA THR A 16 1.93 -20.32 -1.44
C THR A 16 1.28 -20.30 -0.06
N ASN A 17 1.28 -21.40 0.66
CA ASN A 17 0.71 -21.52 2.00
C ASN A 17 1.46 -20.64 3.00
N LYS A 18 2.80 -20.63 3.00
CA LYS A 18 3.61 -19.74 3.83
C LYS A 18 3.34 -18.26 3.53
N ARG A 19 3.21 -17.89 2.27
CA ARG A 19 2.87 -16.53 1.86
C ARG A 19 1.48 -16.12 2.34
N ASN A 20 0.50 -16.98 2.19
CA ASN A 20 -0.86 -16.72 2.65
C ASN A 20 -0.92 -16.54 4.18
N ASP A 21 -0.27 -17.41 4.93
CA ASP A 21 -0.18 -17.31 6.39
C ASP A 21 0.46 -15.98 6.82
N TYR A 22 1.56 -15.60 6.18
CA TYR A 22 2.21 -14.33 6.43
C TYR A 22 1.28 -13.13 6.16
N LEU A 23 0.62 -13.10 5.01
CA LEU A 23 -0.32 -12.03 4.66
C LEU A 23 -1.50 -11.96 5.63
N HIS A 24 -2.00 -13.13 6.09
CA HIS A 24 -3.05 -13.19 7.11
C HIS A 24 -2.60 -12.60 8.43
N LYS A 25 -1.40 -12.91 8.90
CA LYS A 25 -0.83 -12.40 10.15
C LYS A 25 -0.62 -10.88 10.08
N VAL A 26 0.03 -10.40 9.03
CA VAL A 26 0.32 -8.98 8.85
C VAL A 26 -0.97 -8.17 8.73
N SER A 27 -1.91 -8.58 7.87
CA SER A 27 -3.18 -7.86 7.72
C SER A 27 -4.02 -7.84 9.00
N THR A 28 -4.01 -8.91 9.80
CA THR A 28 -4.70 -8.94 11.09
C THR A 28 -4.03 -8.01 12.09
N GLY A 29 -2.70 -8.00 12.15
CA GLY A 29 -1.95 -7.08 13.03
C GLY A 29 -2.24 -5.62 12.70
N ILE A 30 -2.24 -5.25 11.42
CA ILE A 30 -2.57 -3.89 10.99
C ILE A 30 -4.00 -3.51 11.42
N ILE A 31 -4.99 -4.35 11.12
CA ILE A 31 -6.39 -4.06 11.43
C ILE A 31 -6.64 -3.94 12.95
N LYS A 32 -6.02 -4.80 13.76
CA LYS A 32 -6.22 -4.77 15.21
C LYS A 32 -5.63 -3.51 15.87
N ASN A 33 -4.55 -2.99 15.33
CA ASN A 33 -3.79 -1.91 15.95
C ASN A 33 -4.17 -0.50 15.44
N HIS A 34 -5.08 -0.38 14.46
CA HIS A 34 -5.44 0.90 13.86
C HIS A 34 -6.95 1.01 13.69
N ASP A 35 -7.49 2.21 13.88
CA ASP A 35 -8.93 2.47 13.71
C ASP A 35 -9.30 2.70 12.24
N PHE A 36 -8.39 3.26 11.47
CA PHE A 36 -8.52 3.38 10.02
C PHE A 36 -7.19 3.13 9.33
N ILE A 37 -7.25 2.71 8.08
CA ILE A 37 -6.08 2.45 7.24
C ILE A 37 -6.25 3.19 5.91
N GLY A 38 -5.38 4.17 5.66
CA GLY A 38 -5.28 4.84 4.37
C GLY A 38 -4.46 3.99 3.39
N ILE A 39 -5.01 3.66 2.25
CA ILE A 39 -4.31 2.90 1.21
C ILE A 39 -4.38 3.64 -0.13
N GLU A 40 -3.29 3.59 -0.90
CA GLU A 40 -3.32 4.10 -2.26
C GLU A 40 -4.16 3.18 -3.16
N ASP A 41 -5.02 3.77 -3.99
CA ASP A 41 -5.86 3.02 -4.94
C ASP A 41 -5.06 2.64 -6.20
N LEU A 42 -4.12 1.72 -6.02
CA LEU A 42 -3.30 1.19 -7.10
C LEU A 42 -4.13 0.25 -8.00
N GLN A 43 -4.05 0.48 -9.30
CA GLN A 43 -4.61 -0.44 -10.29
C GLN A 43 -3.58 -1.54 -10.61
N VAL A 44 -3.56 -2.59 -9.80
CA VAL A 44 -2.63 -3.72 -9.95
C VAL A 44 -2.71 -4.35 -11.33
N SER A 45 -3.91 -4.41 -11.94
CA SER A 45 -4.10 -4.91 -13.31
C SER A 45 -3.30 -4.15 -14.36
N ASN A 46 -3.14 -2.83 -14.21
CA ASN A 46 -2.32 -2.03 -15.11
C ASN A 46 -0.81 -2.21 -14.85
N MET A 47 -0.42 -2.48 -13.62
CA MET A 47 0.97 -2.77 -13.27
C MET A 47 1.42 -4.12 -13.82
N LEU A 48 0.52 -5.11 -13.87
CA LEU A 48 0.79 -6.43 -14.44
C LEU A 48 1.01 -6.42 -15.97
N LYS A 49 0.60 -5.35 -16.67
CA LYS A 49 0.86 -5.17 -18.11
C LYS A 49 2.33 -4.86 -18.40
N ASN A 50 3.10 -4.44 -17.40
CA ASN A 50 4.53 -4.26 -17.54
C ASN A 50 5.22 -5.62 -17.39
N HIS A 51 5.61 -6.24 -18.51
CA HIS A 51 6.20 -7.58 -18.55
C HIS A 51 7.43 -7.74 -17.65
N ASN A 52 8.23 -6.68 -17.48
CA ASN A 52 9.44 -6.71 -16.65
C ASN A 52 9.13 -6.81 -15.15
N LEU A 53 7.97 -6.32 -14.71
CA LEU A 53 7.57 -6.28 -13.31
C LEU A 53 6.42 -7.22 -12.99
N ALA A 54 5.76 -7.79 -14.00
CA ALA A 54 4.55 -8.59 -13.83
C ALA A 54 4.75 -9.77 -12.86
N LYS A 55 5.87 -10.49 -12.99
CA LYS A 55 6.21 -11.62 -12.11
C LYS A 55 6.37 -11.16 -10.66
N ALA A 56 7.20 -10.13 -10.41
CA ALA A 56 7.44 -9.60 -9.08
C ALA A 56 6.15 -9.06 -8.44
N ILE A 57 5.31 -8.34 -9.18
CA ILE A 57 4.05 -7.79 -8.71
C ILE A 57 3.04 -8.90 -8.38
N SER A 58 2.98 -9.94 -9.22
CA SER A 58 2.13 -11.12 -8.98
C SER A 58 2.59 -11.88 -7.74
N GLU A 59 3.89 -12.06 -7.56
CA GLU A 59 4.48 -12.77 -6.42
C GLU A 59 4.23 -12.07 -5.08
N VAL A 60 4.13 -10.74 -5.05
CA VAL A 60 3.85 -9.97 -3.83
C VAL A 60 2.39 -10.04 -3.38
N SER A 61 1.50 -10.57 -4.23
CA SER A 61 0.07 -10.78 -3.89
C SER A 61 -0.66 -9.51 -3.40
N TRP A 62 -0.34 -8.34 -3.97
CA TRP A 62 -0.92 -7.05 -3.58
C TRP A 62 -2.45 -7.03 -3.58
N SER A 63 -3.07 -7.61 -4.61
CA SER A 63 -4.53 -7.68 -4.70
C SER A 63 -5.13 -8.51 -3.57
N GLN A 64 -4.49 -9.62 -3.20
CA GLN A 64 -4.91 -10.48 -2.11
C GLN A 64 -4.78 -9.77 -0.77
N PHE A 65 -3.66 -9.10 -0.51
CA PHE A 65 -3.44 -8.31 0.69
C PHE A 65 -4.49 -7.19 0.86
N ARG A 66 -4.78 -6.45 -0.21
CA ARG A 66 -5.86 -5.43 -0.19
C ARG A 66 -7.23 -6.03 0.11
N LYS A 67 -7.54 -7.19 -0.46
CA LYS A 67 -8.79 -7.91 -0.15
C LYS A 67 -8.84 -8.28 1.33
N MET A 68 -7.73 -8.81 1.88
CA MET A 68 -7.63 -9.18 3.29
C MET A 68 -7.84 -7.97 4.21
N LEU A 69 -7.23 -6.83 3.93
CA LEU A 69 -7.45 -5.61 4.70
C LEU A 69 -8.92 -5.18 4.67
N LYS A 70 -9.57 -5.19 3.50
CA LYS A 70 -10.96 -4.76 3.36
C LYS A 70 -11.94 -5.62 4.14
N TYR A 71 -11.91 -6.96 4.00
CA TYR A 71 -12.86 -7.79 4.70
C TYR A 71 -12.59 -7.88 6.21
N LYS A 72 -11.32 -7.88 6.62
CA LYS A 72 -10.96 -7.87 8.04
C LYS A 72 -11.35 -6.54 8.69
N ALA A 73 -11.13 -5.40 8.03
CA ALA A 73 -11.60 -4.12 8.53
C ALA A 73 -13.11 -4.16 8.81
N LYS A 74 -13.91 -4.71 7.88
CA LYS A 74 -15.34 -4.90 8.08
C LYS A 74 -15.65 -5.78 9.30
N TRP A 75 -14.91 -6.86 9.50
CA TRP A 75 -15.12 -7.77 10.65
C TRP A 75 -14.79 -7.11 12.00
N TYR A 76 -13.76 -6.26 12.02
CA TYR A 76 -13.30 -5.59 13.24
C TYR A 76 -13.90 -4.19 13.43
N GLY A 77 -14.89 -3.80 12.63
CA GLY A 77 -15.50 -2.46 12.70
C GLY A 77 -14.53 -1.31 12.40
N LYS A 78 -13.52 -1.59 11.58
CA LYS A 78 -12.50 -0.63 11.17
C LYS A 78 -12.75 -0.14 9.74
N GLN A 79 -12.07 0.92 9.32
CA GLN A 79 -12.24 1.51 8.00
C GLN A 79 -10.98 1.43 7.16
N VAL A 80 -11.13 1.06 5.89
CA VAL A 80 -10.07 1.15 4.88
C VAL A 80 -10.44 2.27 3.92
N VAL A 81 -9.61 3.32 3.88
CA VAL A 81 -9.85 4.54 3.09
C VAL A 81 -8.97 4.52 1.85
N PRO A 82 -9.54 4.30 0.66
CA PRO A 82 -8.77 4.38 -0.57
C PRO A 82 -8.47 5.84 -0.93
N VAL A 83 -7.19 6.14 -1.11
CA VAL A 83 -6.72 7.44 -1.60
C VAL A 83 -6.43 7.32 -3.09
N SER A 84 -6.95 8.26 -3.87
CA SER A 84 -6.77 8.26 -5.33
C SER A 84 -5.31 8.17 -5.73
N LYS A 85 -4.98 7.32 -6.70
CA LYS A 85 -3.63 7.21 -7.31
C LYS A 85 -3.11 8.51 -7.93
N LYS A 86 -3.99 9.48 -8.19
CA LYS A 86 -3.59 10.81 -8.68
C LYS A 86 -3.03 11.72 -7.58
N PHE A 87 -3.22 11.34 -6.33
CA PHE A 87 -2.67 12.10 -5.21
C PHE A 87 -1.14 11.91 -5.14
N PRO A 88 -0.36 13.00 -5.25
CA PRO A 88 1.10 12.91 -5.36
C PRO A 88 1.75 12.70 -3.97
N SER A 89 1.41 11.62 -3.29
CA SER A 89 1.81 11.34 -1.90
C SER A 89 3.31 11.41 -1.68
N SER A 90 4.13 10.88 -2.59
CA SER A 90 5.59 10.89 -2.47
C SER A 90 6.23 12.24 -2.78
N GLN A 91 5.55 13.10 -3.57
CA GLN A 91 6.10 14.40 -4.02
C GLN A 91 5.80 15.55 -3.05
N LEU A 92 4.82 15.40 -2.17
CA LEU A 92 4.46 16.43 -1.20
C LEU A 92 5.32 16.33 0.04
N CYS A 93 5.82 17.47 0.52
CA CYS A 93 6.42 17.56 1.84
C CYS A 93 5.35 17.35 2.91
N SER A 94 5.49 16.34 3.75
CA SER A 94 4.52 16.06 4.81
C SER A 94 4.49 17.13 5.91
N SER A 95 5.52 17.98 5.99
CA SER A 95 5.60 19.09 6.96
C SER A 95 4.92 20.36 6.47
N CYS A 96 5.24 20.85 5.25
CA CYS A 96 4.76 22.14 4.75
C CYS A 96 3.87 22.07 3.50
N GLY A 97 3.74 20.90 2.86
CA GLY A 97 2.93 20.74 1.66
C GLY A 97 3.63 21.13 0.36
N TYR A 98 4.89 21.59 0.39
CA TYR A 98 5.66 21.88 -0.83
C TYR A 98 5.71 20.66 -1.73
N ARG A 99 5.54 20.86 -3.05
CA ARG A 99 5.58 19.78 -4.04
C ARG A 99 6.92 19.73 -4.74
N ASN A 100 7.71 18.71 -4.43
CA ASN A 100 8.95 18.41 -5.12
C ASN A 100 8.70 17.44 -6.31
N LYS A 101 8.84 17.95 -7.55
CA LYS A 101 8.58 17.18 -8.76
C LYS A 101 9.69 16.16 -9.05
N ASP A 102 10.91 16.38 -8.56
CA ASP A 102 12.07 15.51 -8.82
C ASP A 102 11.94 14.16 -8.11
N VAL A 103 11.20 14.10 -7.01
CA VAL A 103 10.88 12.87 -6.28
C VAL A 103 9.99 11.91 -7.07
N LYS A 104 9.48 12.32 -8.23
CA LYS A 104 8.74 11.44 -9.14
C LYS A 104 9.61 10.30 -9.64
N THR A 105 10.90 10.51 -9.78
CA THR A 105 11.86 9.46 -10.17
C THR A 105 12.10 8.50 -9.00
N LEU A 106 12.16 7.18 -9.27
CA LEU A 106 12.36 6.17 -8.24
C LEU A 106 13.78 6.18 -7.64
N VAL A 107 14.69 6.92 -8.25
CA VAL A 107 16.09 7.01 -7.84
C VAL A 107 16.24 7.84 -6.56
N LEU A 108 15.45 8.92 -6.43
CA LEU A 108 15.53 9.83 -5.29
C LEU A 108 14.71 9.27 -4.10
N ARG A 109 15.40 8.62 -3.16
CA ARG A 109 14.77 8.05 -1.96
C ARG A 109 14.76 8.99 -0.77
N ASN A 110 15.84 9.74 -0.58
CA ASN A 110 15.96 10.74 0.49
C ASN A 110 16.05 12.14 -0.13
N TRP A 111 15.36 13.10 0.47
CA TRP A 111 15.37 14.46 -0.02
C TRP A 111 15.08 15.48 1.07
N ASP A 112 15.62 16.69 0.90
CA ASP A 112 15.41 17.82 1.79
C ASP A 112 14.39 18.78 1.16
N CYS A 113 13.45 19.25 1.96
CA CYS A 113 12.47 20.19 1.48
C CYS A 113 13.10 21.59 1.33
N PRO A 114 13.11 22.18 0.14
CA PRO A 114 13.72 23.50 -0.06
C PRO A 114 12.97 24.64 0.63
N THR A 115 11.72 24.42 1.02
CA THR A 115 10.88 25.45 1.65
C THR A 115 10.99 25.43 3.17
N CYS A 116 11.04 24.27 3.81
CA CYS A 116 11.04 24.18 5.27
C CYS A 116 12.25 23.43 5.85
N GLY A 117 13.18 22.94 5.01
CA GLY A 117 14.39 22.24 5.44
C GLY A 117 14.17 20.84 6.02
N SER A 118 12.92 20.33 6.04
CA SER A 118 12.66 18.99 6.57
C SER A 118 13.27 17.91 5.71
N GLN A 119 13.94 16.97 6.33
CA GLN A 119 14.48 15.79 5.67
C GLN A 119 13.42 14.69 5.58
N HIS A 120 13.32 14.07 4.44
CA HIS A 120 12.33 13.05 4.15
C HIS A 120 12.96 11.79 3.55
N ASP A 121 12.63 10.65 4.12
CA ASP A 121 12.59 9.38 3.40
C ASP A 121 11.32 9.36 2.55
N ARG A 122 11.42 8.99 1.29
CA ARG A 122 10.33 9.03 0.32
C ARG A 122 9.10 8.23 0.75
N GLU A 123 9.32 7.00 1.23
CA GLU A 123 8.25 6.08 1.58
C GLU A 123 7.55 6.53 2.88
N MET A 124 8.34 6.93 3.88
CA MET A 124 7.81 7.46 5.13
C MET A 124 7.04 8.76 4.93
N ASN A 125 7.55 9.64 4.07
CA ASN A 125 6.87 10.88 3.72
C ASN A 125 5.54 10.60 2.99
N ALA A 126 5.55 9.67 2.03
CA ALA A 126 4.34 9.27 1.31
C ALA A 126 3.29 8.69 2.24
N SER A 127 3.67 7.82 3.18
CA SER A 127 2.73 7.23 4.15
C SER A 127 2.06 8.29 5.03
N ARG A 128 2.81 9.29 5.53
CA ARG A 128 2.27 10.42 6.29
C ARG A 128 1.30 11.27 5.48
N ASN A 129 1.59 11.48 4.19
CA ASN A 129 0.69 12.22 3.31
C ASN A 129 -0.60 11.43 3.01
N LEU A 130 -0.50 10.11 2.83
CA LEU A 130 -1.66 9.24 2.65
C LEU A 130 -2.54 9.23 3.90
N GLU A 131 -1.95 9.13 5.09
CA GLU A 131 -2.66 9.23 6.37
C GLU A 131 -3.44 10.55 6.47
N LYS A 132 -2.78 11.69 6.30
CA LYS A 132 -3.42 13.02 6.33
C LYS A 132 -4.54 13.13 5.30
N LYS A 133 -4.35 12.58 4.10
CA LYS A 133 -5.38 12.59 3.05
C LYS A 133 -6.55 11.70 3.42
N ALA A 134 -6.30 10.50 3.98
CA ALA A 134 -7.35 9.60 4.44
C ALA A 134 -8.19 10.22 5.56
N ILE A 135 -7.56 10.87 6.54
CA ILE A 135 -8.27 11.61 7.60
C ILE A 135 -9.20 12.66 7.01
N ARG A 136 -8.71 13.48 6.07
CA ARG A 136 -9.54 14.51 5.40
C ARG A 136 -10.72 13.90 4.65
N LEU A 137 -10.55 12.73 4.03
CA LEU A 137 -11.64 12.05 3.34
C LEU A 137 -12.70 11.51 4.32
N LEU A 138 -12.27 11.00 5.47
CA LEU A 138 -13.17 10.54 6.54
C LEU A 138 -13.98 11.72 7.11
N THR A 139 -13.33 12.82 7.44
CA THR A 139 -14.00 13.99 8.02
C THR A 139 -14.94 14.68 7.02
N ALA A 140 -14.59 14.73 5.73
CA ALA A 140 -15.47 15.28 4.70
C ALA A 140 -16.71 14.41 4.46
N GLY A 141 -16.59 13.07 4.60
CA GLY A 141 -17.72 12.15 4.48
C GLY A 141 -18.71 12.22 5.63
N THR A 142 -18.26 12.61 6.82
CA THR A 142 -19.13 12.79 7.99
C THR A 142 -19.88 14.14 7.99
N ALA A 143 -19.37 15.16 7.30
CA ALA A 143 -20.02 16.46 7.19
C ALA A 143 -21.29 16.48 6.30
N GLY A 144 -21.57 15.39 5.57
CA GLY A 144 -22.76 15.25 4.71
C GLY A 144 -23.92 14.48 5.34
N LEU A 145 -23.85 14.13 6.63
CA LEU A 145 -24.87 13.35 7.36
C LEU A 145 -25.52 14.13 8.53
N ALA A 146 -25.42 15.47 8.53
CA ALA A 146 -26.10 16.34 9.47
C ALA A 146 -27.29 17.03 8.81
#